data_d0c0494e16318280289e3fda62f6c2b4
#
_entry.id   d0c0494e16318280289e3fda62f6c2b4
#
_cell.length_a   1.000
_cell.length_b   1.000
_cell.length_c   1.000
_cell.angle_alpha   90.00
_cell.angle_beta   90.00
_cell.angle_gamma   90.00
#
_symmetry.space_group_name_H-M   'P 1'
#
loop_
_entity.id
_entity.type
_entity.pdbx_description
1 polymer ?
#
loop_
_entity_poly.entity_id
_entity_poly.type
_entity_poly.pdbx_seq_one_letter_code
_entity_poly.pdbx_strand_id
1 'polypeptide(L)'
;MSRSPFPLSRVYGLLEPGPVLLLSTAHQGRANVMTLSWHTMMEFEPPLVGCVVSDRDFSFAVLKATRQCVLNIPTVELAQKVVDCGNCSGRDTDKFATLGLTPLPAEQVAAPLVAECYASLECRVVDTRLVNRYGFFVLEVVQAWLDTDRKDPRTLHHRGYGAFMLAGETIQLPSKMR
;
A
#
# COMPACT_ATOMS: atom_id res chain seq x y z
N MET A 1 -3.06 -3.93 -18.83
CA MET A 1 -2.85 -4.56 -17.51
C MET A 1 -4.11 -5.33 -17.16
N SER A 2 -4.01 -6.62 -16.97
CA SER A 2 -5.12 -7.48 -16.58
C SER A 2 -5.15 -7.56 -15.04
N ARG A 3 -6.13 -6.91 -14.40
CA ARG A 3 -6.33 -7.03 -12.95
C ARG A 3 -7.41 -8.07 -12.67
N SER A 4 -7.08 -9.03 -11.82
CA SER A 4 -8.00 -10.05 -11.35
C SER A 4 -8.14 -9.98 -9.83
N PRO A 5 -9.32 -10.32 -9.27
CA PRO A 5 -9.49 -10.49 -7.84
C PRO A 5 -8.47 -11.47 -7.29
N PHE A 6 -7.89 -11.15 -6.13
CA PHE A 6 -6.90 -11.99 -5.47
C PHE A 6 -7.46 -12.54 -4.16
N PRO A 7 -7.31 -13.84 -3.86
CA PRO A 7 -7.84 -14.44 -2.64
C PRO A 7 -7.30 -13.76 -1.38
N LEU A 8 -8.20 -13.33 -0.47
CA LEU A 8 -7.82 -12.64 0.76
C LEU A 8 -6.92 -13.50 1.66
N SER A 9 -7.15 -14.81 1.71
CA SER A 9 -6.31 -15.77 2.45
C SER A 9 -4.84 -15.84 1.97
N ARG A 10 -4.50 -15.23 0.82
CA ARG A 10 -3.14 -15.21 0.25
C ARG A 10 -2.49 -13.82 0.28
N VAL A 11 -3.17 -12.80 0.82
CA VAL A 11 -2.67 -11.41 0.89
C VAL A 11 -1.35 -11.30 1.65
N TYR A 12 -1.15 -12.11 2.70
CA TYR A 12 0.07 -12.11 3.48
C TYR A 12 1.33 -12.28 2.61
N GLY A 13 1.29 -13.15 1.59
CA GLY A 13 2.42 -13.38 0.70
C GLY A 13 2.83 -12.16 -0.15
N LEU A 14 1.95 -11.15 -0.27
CA LEU A 14 2.26 -9.88 -0.95
C LEU A 14 2.94 -8.87 -0.02
N LEU A 15 2.67 -8.91 1.27
CA LEU A 15 3.14 -7.94 2.27
C LEU A 15 4.25 -8.46 3.18
N GLU A 16 4.28 -9.75 3.47
CA GLU A 16 5.28 -10.37 4.35
C GLU A 16 6.73 -10.09 3.91
N PRO A 17 7.06 -10.02 2.60
CA PRO A 17 8.40 -9.61 2.17
C PRO A 17 8.78 -8.17 2.56
N GLY A 18 7.84 -7.34 3.04
CA GLY A 18 8.07 -5.97 3.49
C GLY A 18 8.34 -4.97 2.36
N PRO A 19 7.60 -5.00 1.23
CA PRO A 19 7.80 -4.05 0.15
C PRO A 19 7.45 -2.62 0.57
N VAL A 20 8.04 -1.63 -0.09
CA VAL A 20 7.53 -0.26 -0.02
C VAL A 20 6.13 -0.21 -0.66
N LEU A 21 5.22 0.52 -0.04
CA LEU A 21 3.85 0.70 -0.49
C LEU A 21 3.58 2.14 -0.91
N LEU A 22 2.60 2.31 -1.80
CA LEU A 22 1.91 3.57 -2.03
C LEU A 22 0.53 3.49 -1.36
N LEU A 23 0.39 4.16 -0.21
CA LEU A 23 -0.88 4.25 0.51
C LEU A 23 -1.72 5.38 -0.08
N SER A 24 -2.85 5.05 -0.70
CA SER A 24 -3.81 6.03 -1.20
C SER A 24 -4.96 6.25 -0.23
N THR A 25 -5.45 7.47 -0.18
CA THR A 25 -6.60 7.92 0.60
C THR A 25 -7.48 8.81 -0.25
N ALA A 26 -8.76 8.97 0.10
CA ALA A 26 -9.64 9.95 -0.51
C ALA A 26 -10.57 10.58 0.53
N HIS A 27 -10.79 11.89 0.42
CA HIS A 27 -11.73 12.63 1.26
C HIS A 27 -12.31 13.81 0.49
N GLN A 28 -13.63 13.97 0.53
CA GLN A 28 -14.35 15.07 -0.13
C GLN A 28 -14.00 15.23 -1.61
N GLY A 29 -13.93 14.12 -2.34
CA GLY A 29 -13.61 14.12 -3.78
C GLY A 29 -12.14 14.30 -4.12
N ARG A 30 -11.26 14.50 -3.13
CA ARG A 30 -9.81 14.64 -3.35
C ARG A 30 -9.08 13.37 -2.96
N ALA A 31 -8.42 12.75 -3.92
CA ALA A 31 -7.52 11.63 -3.70
C ALA A 31 -6.10 12.12 -3.33
N ASN A 32 -5.39 11.31 -2.57
CA ASN A 32 -3.97 11.52 -2.25
C ASN A 32 -3.26 10.17 -2.19
N VAL A 33 -1.94 10.20 -2.38
CA VAL A 33 -1.06 9.04 -2.26
C VAL A 33 0.19 9.40 -1.48
N MET A 34 0.69 8.48 -0.63
CA MET A 34 1.95 8.64 0.10
C MET A 34 2.77 7.36 0.05
N THR A 35 4.08 7.50 0.14
CA THR A 35 5.00 6.37 0.28
C THR A 35 5.01 5.88 1.72
N LEU A 36 4.90 4.58 1.90
CA LEU A 36 4.87 3.90 3.19
C LEU A 36 5.82 2.70 3.19
N SER A 37 6.69 2.60 4.20
CA SER A 37 7.56 1.44 4.40
C SER A 37 7.37 0.76 5.78
N TRP A 38 6.67 1.41 6.69
CA TRP A 38 6.47 0.87 8.05
C TRP A 38 5.13 0.16 8.14
N HIS A 39 5.13 -1.12 7.79
CA HIS A 39 3.96 -2.00 7.89
C HIS A 39 4.37 -3.43 8.21
N THR A 40 3.41 -4.22 8.66
CA THR A 40 3.58 -5.66 8.92
C THR A 40 2.25 -6.38 8.82
N MET A 41 2.30 -7.65 8.38
CA MET A 41 1.16 -8.56 8.57
C MET A 41 0.95 -8.83 10.06
N MET A 42 -0.31 -8.95 10.47
CA MET A 42 -0.71 -9.21 11.86
C MET A 42 -1.57 -10.47 12.00
N GLU A 43 -2.40 -10.79 11.00
CA GLU A 43 -3.28 -11.96 11.00
C GLU A 43 -3.56 -12.41 9.56
N PHE A 44 -3.84 -13.68 9.37
CA PHE A 44 -4.15 -14.29 8.07
C PHE A 44 -5.64 -14.20 7.73
N GLU A 45 -6.51 -14.42 8.71
CA GLU A 45 -7.97 -14.54 8.47
C GLU A 45 -8.77 -13.99 9.64
N PRO A 46 -9.38 -12.78 9.49
CA PRO A 46 -9.25 -11.89 8.34
C PRO A 46 -7.83 -11.36 8.19
N PRO A 47 -7.39 -11.00 6.97
CA PRO A 47 -6.04 -10.48 6.77
C PRO A 47 -5.90 -9.09 7.40
N LEU A 48 -5.13 -9.00 8.48
CA LEU A 48 -4.86 -7.76 9.19
C LEU A 48 -3.45 -7.25 8.92
N VAL A 49 -3.36 -5.94 8.70
CA VAL A 49 -2.09 -5.23 8.45
C VAL A 49 -1.94 -4.10 9.47
N GLY A 50 -0.84 -4.10 10.21
CA GLY A 50 -0.42 -2.95 10.99
C GLY A 50 0.40 -1.99 10.16
N CYS A 51 0.15 -0.68 10.25
CA CYS A 51 0.99 0.32 9.62
C CYS A 51 1.14 1.57 10.46
N VAL A 52 2.32 2.22 10.37
CA VAL A 52 2.60 3.49 11.04
C VAL A 52 2.53 4.62 10.03
N VAL A 53 1.64 5.57 10.27
CA VAL A 53 1.52 6.82 9.52
C VAL A 53 1.78 7.97 10.49
N SER A 54 2.74 8.83 10.19
CA SER A 54 3.06 9.99 11.04
C SER A 54 1.91 11.00 11.05
N ASP A 55 1.65 11.61 12.19
CA ASP A 55 0.67 12.72 12.32
C ASP A 55 1.06 13.97 11.53
N ARG A 56 2.32 14.04 11.06
CA ARG A 56 2.81 15.08 10.15
C ARG A 56 2.40 14.85 8.70
N ASP A 57 2.07 13.61 8.34
CA ASP A 57 1.66 13.25 6.98
C ASP A 57 0.22 13.73 6.70
N PHE A 58 -0.01 14.24 5.51
CA PHE A 58 -1.35 14.66 5.08
C PHE A 58 -2.35 13.51 5.15
N SER A 59 -1.93 12.30 4.79
CA SER A 59 -2.76 11.10 4.80
C SER A 59 -3.22 10.68 6.20
N PHE A 60 -2.51 11.06 7.27
CA PHE A 60 -2.87 10.68 8.64
C PHE A 60 -4.27 11.17 9.01
N ALA A 61 -4.53 12.48 8.85
CA ALA A 61 -5.81 13.08 9.17
C ALA A 61 -6.94 12.49 8.31
N VAL A 62 -6.66 12.26 7.02
CA VAL A 62 -7.62 11.66 6.09
C VAL A 62 -7.94 10.23 6.49
N LEU A 63 -6.93 9.39 6.75
CA LEU A 63 -7.09 8.00 7.16
C LEU A 63 -7.87 7.89 8.49
N LYS A 64 -7.56 8.77 9.44
CA LYS A 64 -8.26 8.82 10.74
C LYS A 64 -9.74 9.20 10.58
N ALA A 65 -10.06 10.12 9.67
CA ALA A 65 -11.42 10.59 9.42
C ALA A 65 -12.25 9.60 8.60
N THR A 66 -11.69 9.07 7.51
CA THR A 66 -12.43 8.22 6.56
C THR A 66 -12.41 6.74 6.93
N ARG A 67 -11.40 6.31 7.69
CA ARG A 67 -11.15 4.91 8.07
C ARG A 67 -11.01 3.97 6.85
N GLN A 68 -10.52 4.51 5.73
CA GLN A 68 -10.37 3.76 4.48
C GLN A 68 -9.08 4.15 3.78
N CYS A 69 -8.42 3.19 3.16
CA CYS A 69 -7.27 3.40 2.29
C CYS A 69 -7.11 2.25 1.31
N VAL A 70 -6.19 2.41 0.35
CA VAL A 70 -5.67 1.31 -0.45
C VAL A 70 -4.16 1.23 -0.25
N LEU A 71 -3.64 0.04 -0.01
CA LEU A 71 -2.21 -0.27 -0.01
C LEU A 71 -1.85 -0.80 -1.41
N ASN A 72 -1.12 0.00 -2.18
CA ASN A 72 -0.68 -0.37 -3.52
C ASN A 72 0.78 -0.77 -3.49
N ILE A 73 1.15 -1.88 -4.15
CA ILE A 73 2.50 -2.43 -4.16
C ILE A 73 3.17 -2.04 -5.48
N PRO A 74 4.10 -1.07 -5.48
CA PRO A 74 4.86 -0.69 -6.67
C PRO A 74 5.97 -1.70 -6.95
N THR A 75 6.43 -1.70 -8.21
CA THR A 75 7.62 -2.42 -8.64
C THR A 75 8.75 -1.43 -8.99
N VAL A 76 9.92 -1.94 -9.33
CA VAL A 76 11.13 -1.14 -9.61
C VAL A 76 10.91 -0.09 -10.70
N GLU A 77 10.02 -0.32 -11.65
CA GLU A 77 9.69 0.62 -12.72
C GLU A 77 9.09 1.93 -12.19
N LEU A 78 8.53 1.89 -10.98
CA LEU A 78 7.96 3.06 -10.28
C LEU A 78 8.94 3.67 -9.25
N ALA A 79 10.18 3.21 -9.15
CA ALA A 79 11.10 3.59 -8.08
C ALA A 79 11.24 5.11 -7.92
N GLN A 80 11.43 5.86 -9.03
CA GLN A 80 11.54 7.31 -8.97
C GLN A 80 10.23 7.95 -8.48
N LYS A 81 9.08 7.52 -8.99
CA LYS A 81 7.77 8.04 -8.55
C LYS A 81 7.49 7.75 -7.07
N VAL A 82 7.96 6.61 -6.55
CA VAL A 82 7.89 6.26 -5.13
C VAL A 82 8.66 7.26 -4.27
N VAL A 83 9.90 7.61 -4.68
CA VAL A 83 10.71 8.62 -4.00
C VAL A 83 10.07 10.00 -4.09
N ASP A 84 9.65 10.42 -5.28
CA ASP A 84 9.04 11.74 -5.53
C ASP A 84 7.73 11.89 -4.76
N CYS A 85 6.95 10.82 -4.64
CA CYS A 85 5.74 10.76 -3.83
C CYS A 85 6.02 11.03 -2.34
N GLY A 86 7.14 10.53 -1.81
CA GLY A 86 7.59 10.78 -0.45
C GLY A 86 8.15 12.19 -0.23
N ASN A 87 8.66 12.83 -1.28
CA ASN A 87 9.31 14.14 -1.22
C ASN A 87 8.35 15.34 -1.27
N CYS A 88 7.07 15.14 -1.56
CA CYS A 88 6.08 16.20 -1.63
C CYS A 88 4.86 15.92 -0.75
N SER A 89 4.14 16.98 -0.35
CA SER A 89 2.96 16.87 0.49
C SER A 89 1.68 16.93 -0.34
N GLY A 90 0.72 16.03 -0.03
CA GLY A 90 -0.64 16.11 -0.57
C GLY A 90 -1.44 17.35 -0.13
N ARG A 91 -0.91 18.17 0.80
CA ARG A 91 -1.53 19.47 1.14
C ARG A 91 -1.47 20.42 -0.04
N ASP A 92 -0.32 20.45 -0.71
CA ASP A 92 0.03 21.48 -1.68
C ASP A 92 0.10 20.93 -3.12
N THR A 93 0.11 19.58 -3.29
CA THR A 93 0.36 18.94 -4.57
C THR A 93 -0.71 17.88 -4.86
N ASP A 94 -1.29 17.93 -6.05
CA ASP A 94 -1.98 16.77 -6.63
C ASP A 94 -0.95 15.77 -7.12
N LYS A 95 -0.63 14.78 -6.28
CA LYS A 95 0.42 13.81 -6.57
C LYS A 95 0.06 12.86 -7.73
N PHE A 96 -1.23 12.56 -7.93
CA PHE A 96 -1.63 11.73 -9.06
C PHE A 96 -1.32 12.43 -10.37
N ALA A 97 -1.76 13.68 -10.52
CA ALA A 97 -1.48 14.47 -11.72
C ALA A 97 0.01 14.77 -11.89
N THR A 98 0.68 15.24 -10.82
CA THR A 98 2.07 15.71 -10.90
C THR A 98 3.05 14.58 -11.19
N LEU A 99 2.82 13.37 -10.62
CA LEU A 99 3.71 12.22 -10.80
C LEU A 99 3.26 11.30 -11.94
N GLY A 100 2.18 11.63 -12.63
CA GLY A 100 1.62 10.80 -13.69
C GLY A 100 1.25 9.41 -13.19
N LEU A 101 0.60 9.34 -12.02
CA LEU A 101 -0.01 8.12 -11.48
C LEU A 101 -1.48 8.11 -11.88
N THR A 102 -1.99 6.95 -12.28
CA THR A 102 -3.37 6.80 -12.75
C THR A 102 -4.26 6.25 -11.62
N PRO A 103 -5.18 7.06 -11.06
CA PRO A 103 -6.14 6.56 -10.08
C PRO A 103 -7.20 5.69 -10.79
N LEU A 104 -7.44 4.49 -10.25
CA LEU A 104 -8.55 3.63 -10.66
C LEU A 104 -9.58 3.54 -9.52
N PRO A 105 -10.88 3.44 -9.82
CA PRO A 105 -11.89 3.25 -8.78
C PRO A 105 -11.67 1.93 -8.05
N ALA A 106 -11.82 1.96 -6.73
CA ALA A 106 -11.89 0.78 -5.88
C ALA A 106 -13.34 0.28 -5.79
N GLU A 107 -13.54 -0.95 -5.35
CA GLU A 107 -14.89 -1.53 -5.19
C GLU A 107 -15.45 -1.36 -3.79
N GLN A 108 -14.62 -1.46 -2.75
CA GLN A 108 -15.04 -1.55 -1.36
C GLN A 108 -14.76 -0.26 -0.56
N VAL A 109 -13.89 0.61 -1.07
CA VAL A 109 -13.46 1.85 -0.41
C VAL A 109 -13.46 3.03 -1.37
N ALA A 110 -13.49 4.25 -0.83
CA ALA A 110 -13.46 5.47 -1.64
C ALA A 110 -12.04 5.85 -2.13
N ALA A 111 -11.01 5.33 -1.49
CA ALA A 111 -9.64 5.57 -1.88
C ALA A 111 -9.30 4.83 -3.19
N PRO A 112 -8.61 5.46 -4.16
CA PRO A 112 -8.35 4.82 -5.45
C PRO A 112 -7.21 3.81 -5.39
N LEU A 113 -7.26 2.82 -6.29
CA LEU A 113 -6.11 2.01 -6.66
C LEU A 113 -5.13 2.87 -7.48
N VAL A 114 -3.86 2.46 -7.53
CA VAL A 114 -2.86 3.01 -8.45
C VAL A 114 -2.66 2.02 -9.61
N ALA A 115 -3.01 2.43 -10.83
CA ALA A 115 -3.05 1.53 -12.00
C ALA A 115 -1.72 0.84 -12.28
N GLU A 116 -0.62 1.55 -12.11
CA GLU A 116 0.73 1.10 -12.42
C GLU A 116 1.30 0.10 -11.40
N CYS A 117 0.68 -0.03 -10.22
CA CYS A 117 1.12 -0.95 -9.19
C CYS A 117 0.79 -2.40 -9.51
N TYR A 118 1.66 -3.30 -9.09
CA TYR A 118 1.54 -4.75 -9.25
C TYR A 118 0.33 -5.32 -8.51
N ALA A 119 0.09 -4.87 -7.30
CA ALA A 119 -1.05 -5.28 -6.49
C ALA A 119 -1.66 -4.10 -5.75
N SER A 120 -2.93 -4.20 -5.38
CA SER A 120 -3.66 -3.20 -4.59
C SER A 120 -4.57 -3.89 -3.60
N LEU A 121 -4.52 -3.45 -2.34
CA LEU A 121 -5.28 -4.01 -1.22
C LEU A 121 -6.20 -2.92 -0.68
N GLU A 122 -7.51 -3.10 -0.83
CA GLU A 122 -8.51 -2.19 -0.27
C GLU A 122 -8.69 -2.48 1.22
N CYS A 123 -8.53 -1.45 2.04
CA CYS A 123 -8.43 -1.62 3.48
C CYS A 123 -9.42 -0.74 4.25
N ARG A 124 -9.93 -1.28 5.37
CA ARG A 124 -10.67 -0.54 6.39
C ARG A 124 -9.90 -0.52 7.70
N VAL A 125 -9.89 0.63 8.38
CA VAL A 125 -9.28 0.75 9.71
C VAL A 125 -10.20 0.08 10.73
N VAL A 126 -9.70 -0.96 11.39
CA VAL A 126 -10.46 -1.73 12.38
C VAL A 126 -10.03 -1.42 13.82
N ASP A 127 -8.81 -0.92 14.04
CA ASP A 127 -8.35 -0.52 15.36
C ASP A 127 -7.53 0.79 15.29
N THR A 128 -7.82 1.70 16.24
CA THR A 128 -7.18 3.02 16.36
C THR A 128 -6.63 3.30 17.75
N ARG A 129 -6.60 2.31 18.65
CA ARG A 129 -6.18 2.50 20.05
C ARG A 129 -4.76 3.06 20.17
N LEU A 130 -3.87 2.72 19.24
CA LEU A 130 -2.48 3.17 19.24
C LEU A 130 -2.19 4.34 18.29
N VAL A 131 -3.19 4.85 17.57
CA VAL A 131 -3.02 5.91 16.57
C VAL A 131 -2.51 7.21 17.19
N ASN A 132 -3.13 7.66 18.28
CA ASN A 132 -2.75 8.94 18.91
C ASN A 132 -1.35 8.91 19.55
N ARG A 133 -0.86 7.74 19.94
CA ARG A 133 0.42 7.58 20.63
C ARG A 133 1.57 7.23 19.68
N TYR A 134 1.29 6.41 18.68
CA TYR A 134 2.33 5.82 17.82
C TYR A 134 2.06 5.99 16.32
N GLY A 135 0.96 6.61 15.93
CA GLY A 135 0.54 6.66 14.52
C GLY A 135 0.18 5.29 13.96
N PHE A 136 -0.04 4.27 14.83
CA PHE A 136 -0.23 2.89 14.42
C PHE A 136 -1.71 2.58 14.18
N PHE A 137 -2.03 2.25 12.94
CA PHE A 137 -3.35 1.79 12.50
C PHE A 137 -3.34 0.30 12.27
N VAL A 138 -4.44 -0.37 12.63
CA VAL A 138 -4.71 -1.75 12.22
C VAL A 138 -5.76 -1.71 11.11
N LEU A 139 -5.40 -2.30 9.99
CA LEU A 139 -6.19 -2.34 8.76
C LEU A 139 -6.65 -3.78 8.50
N GLU A 140 -7.92 -3.94 8.12
CA GLU A 140 -8.43 -5.19 7.54
C GLU A 140 -8.44 -5.04 6.02
N VAL A 141 -7.85 -5.98 5.31
CA VAL A 141 -7.94 -6.05 3.84
C VAL A 141 -9.27 -6.68 3.47
N VAL A 142 -10.11 -5.91 2.80
CA VAL A 142 -11.48 -6.31 2.43
C VAL A 142 -11.61 -6.72 0.96
N GLN A 143 -10.65 -6.33 0.13
CA GLN A 143 -10.53 -6.72 -1.28
C GLN A 143 -9.07 -6.62 -1.72
N ALA A 144 -8.65 -7.51 -2.62
CA ALA A 144 -7.31 -7.51 -3.16
C ALA A 144 -7.31 -7.73 -4.68
N TRP A 145 -6.40 -7.05 -5.35
CA TRP A 145 -6.22 -7.05 -6.81
C TRP A 145 -4.77 -7.35 -7.15
N LEU A 146 -4.56 -8.19 -8.14
CA LEU A 146 -3.26 -8.58 -8.62
C LEU A 146 -3.17 -8.43 -10.14
N ASP A 147 -2.07 -7.86 -10.64
CA ASP A 147 -1.72 -7.88 -12.05
C ASP A 147 -1.13 -9.25 -12.40
N THR A 148 -1.94 -10.12 -12.96
CA THR A 148 -1.59 -11.50 -13.27
C THR A 148 -0.62 -11.63 -14.45
N ASP A 149 -0.43 -10.56 -15.23
CA ASP A 149 0.53 -10.55 -16.35
C ASP A 149 1.99 -10.45 -15.84
N ARG A 150 2.19 -9.96 -14.60
CA ARG A 150 3.51 -9.85 -13.96
C ARG A 150 3.82 -11.09 -13.12
N LYS A 151 4.64 -11.99 -13.68
CA LYS A 151 5.00 -13.24 -13.02
C LYS A 151 6.06 -13.08 -11.92
N ASP A 152 7.02 -12.17 -12.10
CA ASP A 152 8.12 -11.90 -11.16
C ASP A 152 8.21 -10.40 -10.88
N PRO A 153 7.38 -9.86 -9.99
CA PRO A 153 7.41 -8.44 -9.66
C PRO A 153 8.66 -8.14 -8.82
N ARG A 154 9.52 -7.28 -9.33
CA ARG A 154 10.68 -6.78 -8.59
C ARG A 154 10.22 -5.63 -7.68
N THR A 155 9.86 -5.95 -6.46
CA THR A 155 9.42 -4.96 -5.46
C THR A 155 10.61 -4.21 -4.85
N LEU A 156 10.32 -3.03 -4.27
CA LEU A 156 11.28 -2.14 -3.62
C LEU A 156 11.23 -2.36 -2.11
N HIS A 157 12.40 -2.39 -1.46
CA HIS A 157 12.53 -2.52 0.00
C HIS A 157 13.42 -1.40 0.53
N HIS A 158 12.86 -0.49 1.32
CA HIS A 158 13.54 0.72 1.79
C HIS A 158 14.61 0.39 2.84
N ARG A 159 15.81 0.94 2.66
CA ARG A 159 16.95 0.81 3.57
C ARG A 159 17.37 2.13 4.26
N GLY A 160 16.60 3.17 4.07
CA GLY A 160 16.90 4.51 4.59
C GLY A 160 17.61 5.42 3.56
N TYR A 161 17.43 6.73 3.71
CA TYR A 161 18.13 7.77 2.96
C TYR A 161 18.13 7.60 1.43
N GLY A 162 17.00 7.16 0.86
CA GLY A 162 16.89 6.97 -0.60
C GLY A 162 17.57 5.69 -1.13
N ALA A 163 18.07 4.82 -0.26
CA ALA A 163 18.60 3.52 -0.64
C ALA A 163 17.50 2.47 -0.61
N PHE A 164 17.44 1.65 -1.66
CA PHE A 164 16.48 0.55 -1.79
C PHE A 164 17.19 -0.76 -2.14
N MET A 165 16.69 -1.84 -1.59
CA MET A 165 16.97 -3.19 -2.03
C MET A 165 15.84 -3.61 -2.97
N LEU A 166 16.18 -4.32 -4.05
CA LEU A 166 15.19 -4.88 -4.98
C LEU A 166 14.96 -6.35 -4.65
N ALA A 167 13.71 -6.78 -4.72
CA ALA A 167 13.40 -8.20 -4.65
C ALA A 167 14.13 -8.95 -5.77
N GLY A 168 14.76 -10.05 -5.41
CA GLY A 168 15.48 -10.92 -6.33
C GLY A 168 14.59 -12.03 -6.87
N GLU A 169 15.25 -13.13 -7.26
CA GLU A 169 14.61 -14.32 -7.79
C GLU A 169 13.76 -15.04 -6.72
N THR A 170 12.55 -15.46 -7.09
CA THR A 170 11.69 -16.28 -6.23
C THR A 170 12.11 -17.74 -6.32
N ILE A 171 12.45 -18.36 -5.19
CA ILE A 171 12.73 -19.78 -5.09
C ILE A 171 11.60 -20.49 -4.35
N GLN A 172 11.31 -21.73 -4.74
CA GLN A 172 10.36 -22.58 -4.03
C GLN A 172 11.09 -23.70 -3.28
N LEU A 173 10.84 -23.78 -1.99
CA LEU A 173 11.39 -24.82 -1.14
C LEU A 173 10.24 -25.62 -0.51
N PRO A 174 10.41 -26.95 -0.28
CA PRO A 174 9.42 -27.76 0.44
C PRO A 174 9.19 -27.17 1.84
N SER A 175 7.93 -26.87 2.16
CA SER A 175 7.55 -26.38 3.50
C SER A 175 6.42 -27.25 4.06
N LYS A 176 6.47 -27.50 5.38
CA LYS A 176 5.39 -28.15 6.14
C LYS A 176 4.53 -27.12 6.91
N MET A 177 4.86 -25.86 6.82
CA MET A 177 4.03 -24.79 7.39
C MET A 177 2.71 -24.68 6.62
N ARG A 178 1.63 -24.54 7.35
CA ARG A 178 0.28 -24.35 6.82
C ARG A 178 -0.16 -22.91 7.07
#